data_bf85ebfbee1ad83d05578e86ed97e042
#
_entry.id   bf85ebfbee1ad83d05578e86ed97e042
#
_cell.length_a   1.000
_cell.length_b   1.000
_cell.length_c   1.000
_cell.angle_alpha   90.00
_cell.angle_beta   90.00
_cell.angle_gamma   90.00
#
_symmetry.space_group_name_H-M   'P 1'
#
loop_
_entity.id
_entity.type
_entity.pdbx_description
1 polymer ?
#
loop_
_entity_poly.entity_id
_entity_poly.type
_entity_poly.pdbx_seq_one_letter_code
_entity_poly.pdbx_strand_id
1 'polypeptide(L)'
;MKHLKCNIAALACAFVALLSQSCKEKAATGAAGNYKTITANPSACVLEKEYTATLRGVQSVEVRPQVSGTITKICVSEGAHVKRGQTMFIIDQEPYRASLRVAEADVSSARAAVASAQLELEGKRQLRRSGVVADYDVSQAQCTLDEQLATLRNAEAKLAAARTDLSYTEVKSPADGVIGMINYRLGALVSSSIDEPLTTVADVSSVHAYFSVTESEAQRLVADHGSLDKAIATLPSVKLRLGSGEELSAEGTVDAVSGNVDEATGSVAMRATFANPSRILFSGGSATIVIPYKYTNKRRLIGMAFIFRQNVNLIMRRTPFFFAVGRPL
;
A
#
# COMPACT_ATOMS: atom_id res chain seq x y z
N MET A 1 -59.73 -91.94 19.98
CA MET A 1 -59.30 -90.63 19.51
C MET A 1 -58.76 -89.69 20.58
N LYS A 2 -58.59 -90.11 21.86
CA LYS A 2 -58.07 -89.17 22.92
C LYS A 2 -56.55 -89.24 23.08
N HIS A 3 -55.86 -90.26 22.67
CA HIS A 3 -54.39 -90.39 22.83
C HIS A 3 -53.57 -89.73 21.74
N LEU A 4 -54.18 -89.42 20.55
CA LEU A 4 -53.45 -88.81 19.46
C LEU A 4 -53.29 -87.25 19.63
N LYS A 5 -54.22 -86.65 20.41
CA LYS A 5 -54.13 -85.17 20.69
C LYS A 5 -53.09 -84.84 21.76
N CYS A 6 -52.79 -85.79 22.68
CA CYS A 6 -51.82 -85.59 23.76
C CYS A 6 -50.37 -85.60 23.22
N ASN A 7 -50.11 -86.48 22.24
CA ASN A 7 -48.76 -86.62 21.67
C ASN A 7 -48.39 -85.41 20.78
N ILE A 8 -49.36 -84.76 20.10
CA ILE A 8 -49.14 -83.57 19.27
C ILE A 8 -48.83 -82.34 20.12
N ALA A 9 -49.47 -82.22 21.30
CA ALA A 9 -49.23 -81.17 22.25
C ALA A 9 -47.82 -81.27 22.90
N ALA A 10 -47.39 -82.50 23.22
CA ALA A 10 -46.04 -82.78 23.77
C ALA A 10 -44.93 -82.48 22.73
N LEU A 11 -45.19 -82.80 21.44
CA LEU A 11 -44.23 -82.50 20.37
C LEU A 11 -44.10 -81.00 20.08
N ALA A 12 -45.23 -80.33 20.19
CA ALA A 12 -45.23 -78.82 20.01
C ALA A 12 -44.50 -78.08 21.14
N CYS A 13 -44.64 -78.55 22.39
CA CYS A 13 -43.90 -77.96 23.52
C CYS A 13 -42.38 -78.26 23.44
N ALA A 14 -41.98 -79.43 22.93
CA ALA A 14 -40.57 -79.76 22.74
C ALA A 14 -39.93 -78.95 21.65
N PHE A 15 -40.69 -78.62 20.59
CA PHE A 15 -40.22 -77.79 19.50
C PHE A 15 -40.07 -76.27 19.89
N VAL A 16 -40.93 -75.78 20.75
CA VAL A 16 -40.82 -74.45 21.32
C VAL A 16 -39.64 -74.31 22.30
N ALA A 17 -39.38 -75.38 23.08
CA ALA A 17 -38.21 -75.35 23.99
C ALA A 17 -36.86 -75.42 23.26
N LEU A 18 -36.81 -76.03 22.05
CA LEU A 18 -35.61 -76.07 21.22
C LEU A 18 -35.32 -74.70 20.51
N LEU A 19 -36.34 -73.89 20.32
CA LEU A 19 -36.17 -72.55 19.68
C LEU A 19 -35.75 -71.48 20.69
N SER A 20 -35.82 -71.72 21.99
CA SER A 20 -35.41 -70.72 23.00
C SER A 20 -33.94 -70.80 23.42
N GLN A 21 -33.12 -71.71 22.84
CA GLN A 21 -31.69 -71.84 23.16
C GLN A 21 -30.75 -71.09 22.16
N SER A 22 -31.29 -70.40 21.19
CA SER A 22 -30.48 -69.73 20.16
C SER A 22 -30.35 -68.21 20.37
N CYS A 23 -30.03 -67.74 21.56
CA CYS A 23 -29.52 -66.41 21.77
C CYS A 23 -28.64 -66.33 23.02
N LYS A 24 -27.55 -67.08 23.04
CA LYS A 24 -26.37 -66.64 23.80
C LYS A 24 -25.47 -65.87 22.85
N GLU A 25 -25.80 -64.64 22.73
CA GLU A 25 -24.89 -63.64 22.13
C GLU A 25 -23.60 -63.66 22.97
N LYS A 26 -22.58 -64.30 22.43
CA LYS A 26 -21.22 -64.19 22.95
C LYS A 26 -20.91 -62.69 22.87
N ALA A 27 -21.04 -61.98 23.98
CA ALA A 27 -20.37 -60.70 24.12
C ALA A 27 -18.91 -60.94 23.71
N ALA A 28 -18.57 -60.47 22.50
CA ALA A 28 -17.18 -60.37 22.06
C ALA A 28 -16.50 -59.47 23.07
N THR A 29 -15.87 -60.09 24.06
CA THR A 29 -14.80 -59.43 24.81
C THR A 29 -13.74 -59.04 23.79
N GLY A 30 -14.01 -57.95 23.08
CA GLY A 30 -12.97 -57.28 22.31
C GLY A 30 -11.84 -57.01 23.29
N ALA A 31 -10.73 -57.66 23.08
CA ALA A 31 -9.51 -57.34 23.78
C ALA A 31 -9.41 -55.81 23.80
N ALA A 32 -9.54 -55.21 24.97
CA ALA A 32 -9.27 -53.83 25.17
C ALA A 32 -7.80 -53.63 24.82
N GLY A 33 -7.54 -53.31 23.55
CA GLY A 33 -6.19 -52.95 23.14
C GLY A 33 -5.79 -51.79 24.04
N ASN A 34 -4.65 -51.94 24.69
CA ASN A 34 -4.05 -50.86 25.45
C ASN A 34 -3.73 -49.70 24.50
N TYR A 35 -4.75 -48.91 24.20
CA TYR A 35 -4.54 -47.66 23.43
C TYR A 35 -3.96 -46.64 24.39
N LYS A 36 -2.81 -46.11 24.02
CA LYS A 36 -2.21 -44.97 24.71
C LYS A 36 -3.16 -43.79 24.55
N THR A 37 -3.93 -43.45 25.57
CA THR A 37 -4.79 -42.29 25.61
C THR A 37 -3.95 -41.09 26.03
N ILE A 38 -3.99 -40.03 25.22
CA ILE A 38 -3.40 -38.72 25.56
C ILE A 38 -4.54 -37.82 26.01
N THR A 39 -4.47 -37.33 27.24
CA THR A 39 -5.39 -36.32 27.73
C THR A 39 -4.98 -34.99 27.13
N ALA A 40 -5.78 -34.47 26.18
CA ALA A 40 -5.57 -33.14 25.59
C ALA A 40 -6.14 -32.10 26.55
N ASN A 41 -5.25 -31.37 27.23
CA ASN A 41 -5.65 -30.20 27.99
C ASN A 41 -5.78 -28.99 27.03
N PRO A 42 -6.88 -28.24 27.07
CA PRO A 42 -7.02 -27.02 26.27
C PRO A 42 -6.01 -25.99 26.74
N SER A 43 -5.02 -25.70 25.90
CA SER A 43 -4.09 -24.60 26.11
C SER A 43 -4.37 -23.48 25.10
N ALA A 44 -4.15 -22.23 25.50
CA ALA A 44 -4.17 -21.12 24.56
C ALA A 44 -3.06 -21.35 23.51
N CYS A 45 -3.42 -21.36 22.24
CA CYS A 45 -2.47 -21.49 21.15
C CYS A 45 -2.49 -20.20 20.33
N VAL A 46 -1.32 -19.68 20.02
CA VAL A 46 -1.16 -18.60 19.04
C VAL A 46 -0.93 -19.28 17.69
N LEU A 47 -1.83 -19.09 16.77
CA LEU A 47 -1.68 -19.56 15.40
C LEU A 47 -1.12 -18.40 14.57
N GLU A 48 0.02 -18.61 13.94
CA GLU A 48 0.62 -17.65 13.04
C GLU A 48 0.14 -17.93 11.62
N LYS A 49 -0.34 -16.87 10.95
CA LYS A 49 -0.66 -16.92 9.53
C LYS A 49 0.36 -16.10 8.77
N GLU A 50 0.82 -16.68 7.68
CA GLU A 50 1.84 -16.11 6.81
C GLU A 50 1.21 -15.61 5.51
N TYR A 51 1.56 -14.39 5.11
CA TYR A 51 1.12 -13.77 3.86
C TYR A 51 2.33 -13.22 3.12
N THR A 52 2.44 -13.54 1.84
CA THR A 52 3.46 -12.93 0.99
C THR A 52 3.16 -11.45 0.80
N ALA A 53 4.16 -10.61 1.01
CA ALA A 53 4.02 -9.17 0.90
C ALA A 53 5.09 -8.59 -0.04
N THR A 54 4.70 -7.53 -0.74
CA THR A 54 5.63 -6.68 -1.50
C THR A 54 5.93 -5.43 -0.69
N LEU A 55 7.21 -5.14 -0.52
CA LEU A 55 7.68 -3.97 0.20
C LEU A 55 7.75 -2.76 -0.73
N ARG A 56 7.24 -1.62 -0.28
CA ARG A 56 7.40 -0.33 -0.97
C ARG A 56 7.81 0.73 0.03
N GLY A 57 8.75 1.61 -0.36
CA GLY A 57 9.03 2.82 0.43
C GLY A 57 7.76 3.66 0.59
N VAL A 58 7.71 4.45 1.64
CA VAL A 58 6.55 5.34 1.91
C VAL A 58 6.30 6.27 0.75
N GLN A 59 7.36 6.79 0.16
CA GLN A 59 7.29 7.64 -1.00
C GLN A 59 8.41 7.26 -1.98
N SER A 60 8.05 7.04 -3.23
CA SER A 60 9.00 6.88 -4.33
C SER A 60 8.62 7.86 -5.43
N VAL A 61 9.50 8.80 -5.71
CA VAL A 61 9.26 9.87 -6.68
C VAL A 61 10.28 9.76 -7.81
N GLU A 62 9.76 9.66 -9.02
CA GLU A 62 10.58 9.74 -10.23
C GLU A 62 11.04 11.18 -10.45
N VAL A 63 12.32 11.34 -10.68
CA VAL A 63 12.92 12.65 -10.98
C VAL A 63 13.11 12.76 -12.47
N ARG A 64 12.31 13.65 -13.08
CA ARG A 64 12.34 13.93 -14.52
C ARG A 64 12.74 15.38 -14.74
N PRO A 65 13.52 15.72 -15.79
CA PRO A 65 13.83 17.09 -16.12
C PRO A 65 12.57 17.81 -16.63
N GLN A 66 12.45 19.08 -16.33
CA GLN A 66 11.35 19.92 -16.84
C GLN A 66 11.74 20.74 -18.07
N VAL A 67 13.04 20.81 -18.35
CA VAL A 67 13.61 21.52 -19.50
C VAL A 67 14.53 20.61 -20.27
N SER A 68 14.77 20.93 -21.54
CA SER A 68 15.62 20.17 -22.44
C SER A 68 17.05 20.72 -22.41
N GLY A 69 18.03 19.82 -22.49
CA GLY A 69 19.44 20.23 -22.58
C GLY A 69 20.38 19.09 -22.21
N THR A 70 21.66 19.36 -22.26
CA THR A 70 22.72 18.38 -21.94
C THR A 70 23.03 18.41 -20.44
N ILE A 71 23.21 17.25 -19.81
CA ILE A 71 23.64 17.17 -18.41
C ILE A 71 25.10 17.63 -18.33
N THR A 72 25.35 18.75 -17.67
CA THR A 72 26.69 19.33 -17.48
C THR A 72 27.33 18.88 -16.18
N LYS A 73 26.53 18.52 -15.16
CA LYS A 73 27.04 18.06 -13.89
C LYS A 73 26.05 17.14 -13.19
N ILE A 74 26.58 16.08 -12.59
CA ILE A 74 25.88 15.20 -11.66
C ILE A 74 26.47 15.46 -10.28
N CYS A 75 25.64 15.92 -9.34
CA CYS A 75 26.06 16.37 -8.00
C CYS A 75 25.88 15.29 -6.92
N VAL A 76 25.38 14.14 -7.30
CA VAL A 76 24.99 13.05 -6.38
C VAL A 76 25.49 11.71 -6.90
N SER A 77 25.60 10.74 -6.01
CA SER A 77 25.96 9.35 -6.34
C SER A 77 24.76 8.44 -6.16
N GLU A 78 24.73 7.33 -6.87
CA GLU A 78 23.75 6.26 -6.71
C GLU A 78 23.78 5.73 -5.26
N GLY A 79 22.62 5.49 -4.67
CA GLY A 79 22.50 5.07 -3.27
C GLY A 79 22.75 6.14 -2.22
N ALA A 80 23.12 7.36 -2.63
CA ALA A 80 23.36 8.46 -1.69
C ALA A 80 22.05 9.00 -1.07
N HIS A 81 22.18 9.55 0.14
CA HIS A 81 21.10 10.31 0.77
C HIS A 81 21.01 11.72 0.24
N VAL A 82 19.79 12.13 -0.06
CA VAL A 82 19.47 13.51 -0.45
C VAL A 82 18.38 14.08 0.42
N LYS A 83 18.44 15.39 0.62
CA LYS A 83 17.39 16.18 1.23
C LYS A 83 16.53 16.86 0.18
N ARG A 84 15.28 17.09 0.50
CA ARG A 84 14.36 17.87 -0.34
C ARG A 84 15.00 19.22 -0.71
N GLY A 85 14.97 19.56 -1.99
CA GLY A 85 15.57 20.80 -2.53
C GLY A 85 17.08 20.71 -2.81
N GLN A 86 17.76 19.62 -2.49
CA GLN A 86 19.16 19.41 -2.82
C GLN A 86 19.32 19.20 -4.33
N THR A 87 20.26 19.95 -4.95
CA THR A 87 20.56 19.84 -6.38
C THR A 87 21.21 18.50 -6.69
N MET A 88 20.64 17.77 -7.62
CA MET A 88 21.11 16.46 -8.06
C MET A 88 21.79 16.51 -9.42
N PHE A 89 21.18 17.20 -10.39
CA PHE A 89 21.70 17.35 -11.74
C PHE A 89 21.68 18.80 -12.15
N ILE A 90 22.63 19.18 -13.00
CA ILE A 90 22.66 20.49 -13.64
C ILE A 90 22.64 20.26 -15.15
N ILE A 91 21.64 20.81 -15.80
CA ILE A 91 21.46 20.85 -17.24
C ILE A 91 22.15 22.12 -17.77
N ASP A 92 22.60 22.13 -19.01
CA ASP A 92 23.23 23.30 -19.63
C ASP A 92 22.40 24.56 -19.43
N GLN A 93 22.96 25.52 -18.69
CA GLN A 93 22.30 26.77 -18.31
C GLN A 93 22.51 27.89 -19.30
N GLU A 94 23.50 27.78 -20.21
CA GLU A 94 23.88 28.93 -21.07
C GLU A 94 22.72 29.42 -21.97
N PRO A 95 21.94 28.57 -22.64
CA PRO A 95 20.79 29.04 -23.44
C PRO A 95 19.74 29.73 -22.56
N TYR A 96 19.48 29.24 -21.38
CA TYR A 96 18.48 29.78 -20.44
C TYR A 96 18.95 31.12 -19.83
N ARG A 97 20.25 31.22 -19.51
CA ARG A 97 20.84 32.47 -19.05
C ARG A 97 20.81 33.55 -20.15
N ALA A 98 21.04 33.18 -21.41
CA ALA A 98 20.93 34.08 -22.54
C ALA A 98 19.47 34.58 -22.69
N SER A 99 18.48 33.67 -22.62
CA SER A 99 17.06 34.02 -22.66
C SER A 99 16.66 34.95 -21.51
N LEU A 100 17.16 34.69 -20.30
CA LEU A 100 16.95 35.56 -19.14
C LEU A 100 17.48 36.99 -19.40
N ARG A 101 18.72 37.12 -19.89
CA ARG A 101 19.31 38.46 -20.20
C ARG A 101 18.49 39.22 -21.23
N VAL A 102 17.95 38.54 -22.25
CA VAL A 102 17.05 39.15 -23.23
C VAL A 102 15.78 39.64 -22.56
N ALA A 103 15.12 38.82 -21.76
CA ALA A 103 13.90 39.21 -21.07
C ALA A 103 14.13 40.34 -20.04
N GLU A 104 15.29 40.40 -19.39
CA GLU A 104 15.69 41.54 -18.54
C GLU A 104 15.85 42.83 -19.32
N ALA A 105 16.44 42.78 -20.52
CA ALA A 105 16.57 43.93 -21.40
C ALA A 105 15.21 44.44 -21.91
N ASP A 106 14.28 43.49 -22.24
CA ASP A 106 12.92 43.83 -22.65
C ASP A 106 12.15 44.58 -21.55
N VAL A 107 12.25 44.12 -20.31
CA VAL A 107 11.66 44.80 -19.15
C VAL A 107 12.26 46.20 -18.96
N SER A 108 13.58 46.34 -19.10
CA SER A 108 14.25 47.64 -18.99
C SER A 108 13.76 48.61 -20.06
N SER A 109 13.64 48.15 -21.31
CA SER A 109 13.10 48.95 -22.43
C SER A 109 11.64 49.34 -22.20
N ALA A 110 10.80 48.41 -21.77
CA ALA A 110 9.39 48.69 -21.48
C ALA A 110 9.22 49.68 -20.32
N ARG A 111 10.07 49.61 -19.28
CA ARG A 111 10.08 50.60 -18.19
C ARG A 111 10.43 51.99 -18.67
N ALA A 112 11.41 52.12 -19.57
CA ALA A 112 11.76 53.40 -20.16
C ALA A 112 10.60 53.99 -20.99
N ALA A 113 9.90 53.13 -21.76
CA ALA A 113 8.72 53.54 -22.51
C ALA A 113 7.56 54.01 -21.60
N VAL A 114 7.31 53.32 -20.51
CA VAL A 114 6.33 53.78 -19.51
C VAL A 114 6.72 55.13 -18.91
N ALA A 115 7.99 55.29 -18.53
CA ALA A 115 8.47 56.56 -17.98
C ALA A 115 8.30 57.72 -18.99
N SER A 116 8.58 57.47 -20.27
CA SER A 116 8.34 58.49 -21.35
C SER A 116 6.85 58.82 -21.50
N ALA A 117 5.97 57.80 -21.51
CA ALA A 117 4.53 58.05 -21.63
C ALA A 117 3.95 58.76 -20.37
N GLN A 118 4.51 58.48 -19.18
CA GLN A 118 4.15 59.21 -17.95
C GLN A 118 4.52 60.70 -18.04
N LEU A 119 5.73 61.05 -18.51
CA LEU A 119 6.17 62.42 -18.70
C LEU A 119 5.30 63.12 -19.72
N GLU A 120 4.95 62.48 -20.83
CA GLU A 120 4.07 63.05 -21.85
C GLU A 120 2.67 63.34 -21.27
N LEU A 121 2.07 62.37 -20.55
CA LEU A 121 0.79 62.61 -19.91
C LEU A 121 0.83 63.79 -18.93
N GLU A 122 1.88 63.86 -18.10
CA GLU A 122 2.02 64.88 -17.12
C GLU A 122 2.19 66.28 -17.83
N GLY A 123 2.98 66.33 -18.89
CA GLY A 123 3.09 67.53 -19.74
C GLY A 123 1.73 67.92 -20.33
N LYS A 124 0.96 67.02 -20.92
CA LYS A 124 -0.38 67.31 -21.45
C LYS A 124 -1.34 67.78 -20.35
N ARG A 125 -1.30 67.19 -19.15
CA ARG A 125 -2.09 67.66 -17.99
C ARG A 125 -1.76 69.11 -17.57
N GLN A 126 -0.48 69.47 -17.62
CA GLN A 126 -0.03 70.84 -17.31
C GLN A 126 -0.51 71.84 -18.32
N LEU A 127 -0.34 71.52 -19.62
CA LEU A 127 -0.80 72.41 -20.74
C LEU A 127 -2.33 72.55 -20.73
N ARG A 128 -3.08 71.51 -20.35
CA ARG A 128 -4.52 71.64 -20.18
C ARG A 128 -4.93 72.58 -19.06
N ARG A 129 -4.22 72.58 -17.92
CA ARG A 129 -4.46 73.62 -16.86
C ARG A 129 -4.27 75.04 -17.33
N SER A 130 -3.39 75.25 -18.30
CA SER A 130 -3.15 76.52 -18.94
C SER A 130 -4.11 76.82 -20.10
N GLY A 131 -5.07 75.93 -20.41
CA GLY A 131 -6.04 76.14 -21.48
C GLY A 131 -5.52 75.88 -22.88
N VAL A 132 -4.32 75.30 -23.06
CA VAL A 132 -3.62 75.20 -24.36
C VAL A 132 -4.04 73.95 -25.13
N VAL A 133 -4.43 72.80 -24.41
CA VAL A 133 -4.79 71.55 -25.05
C VAL A 133 -6.19 71.10 -24.62
N ALA A 134 -6.85 70.27 -25.47
CA ALA A 134 -8.17 69.72 -25.23
C ALA A 134 -8.14 68.50 -24.25
N ASP A 135 -9.28 68.21 -23.66
CA ASP A 135 -9.45 67.01 -22.85
C ASP A 135 -9.16 65.69 -23.60
N TYR A 136 -9.42 65.70 -24.91
CA TYR A 136 -9.11 64.59 -25.79
C TYR A 136 -7.62 64.26 -25.79
N ASP A 137 -6.74 65.23 -25.83
CA ASP A 137 -5.27 65.07 -25.88
C ASP A 137 -4.76 64.41 -24.58
N VAL A 138 -5.33 64.77 -23.44
CA VAL A 138 -5.00 64.13 -22.13
C VAL A 138 -5.48 62.76 -22.10
N SER A 139 -6.70 62.50 -22.60
CA SER A 139 -7.27 61.12 -22.64
C SER A 139 -6.44 60.20 -23.56
N GLN A 140 -6.01 60.74 -24.71
CA GLN A 140 -5.12 60.02 -25.64
C GLN A 140 -3.78 59.65 -24.98
N ALA A 141 -3.14 60.61 -24.29
CA ALA A 141 -1.88 60.34 -23.58
C ALA A 141 -2.08 59.32 -22.43
N GLN A 142 -3.26 59.33 -21.76
CA GLN A 142 -3.60 58.32 -20.76
C GLN A 142 -3.72 56.93 -21.40
N CYS A 143 -4.42 56.80 -22.55
CA CYS A 143 -4.51 55.51 -23.26
C CYS A 143 -3.13 55.01 -23.69
N THR A 144 -2.24 55.89 -24.15
CA THR A 144 -0.86 55.52 -24.49
C THR A 144 -0.09 55.00 -23.25
N LEU A 145 -0.24 55.65 -22.10
CA LEU A 145 0.36 55.18 -20.87
C LEU A 145 -0.17 53.78 -20.48
N ASP A 146 -1.48 53.60 -20.58
CA ASP A 146 -2.11 52.31 -20.25
C ASP A 146 -1.63 51.19 -21.19
N GLU A 147 -1.40 51.49 -22.48
CA GLU A 147 -0.80 50.58 -23.46
C GLU A 147 0.64 50.21 -23.07
N GLN A 148 1.47 51.19 -22.70
CA GLN A 148 2.85 50.95 -22.29
C GLN A 148 2.90 50.15 -20.95
N LEU A 149 2.00 50.42 -20.04
CA LEU A 149 1.87 49.63 -18.81
C LEU A 149 1.47 48.15 -19.10
N ALA A 150 0.62 47.94 -20.10
CA ALA A 150 0.27 46.59 -20.53
C ALA A 150 1.48 45.86 -21.15
N THR A 151 2.26 46.60 -21.96
CA THR A 151 3.51 46.08 -22.55
C THR A 151 4.54 45.75 -21.49
N LEU A 152 4.70 46.56 -20.45
CA LEU A 152 5.59 46.28 -19.32
C LEU A 152 5.16 45.01 -18.59
N ARG A 153 3.87 44.86 -18.29
CA ARG A 153 3.36 43.62 -17.65
C ARG A 153 3.63 42.37 -18.49
N ASN A 154 3.54 42.49 -19.82
CA ASN A 154 3.87 41.37 -20.72
C ASN A 154 5.37 41.03 -20.66
N ALA A 155 6.25 42.04 -20.68
CA ALA A 155 7.69 41.83 -20.53
C ALA A 155 8.07 41.24 -19.18
N GLU A 156 7.43 41.69 -18.10
CA GLU A 156 7.63 41.13 -16.74
C GLU A 156 7.16 39.65 -16.63
N ALA A 157 6.06 39.30 -17.30
CA ALA A 157 5.60 37.89 -17.37
C ALA A 157 6.60 37.02 -18.13
N LYS A 158 7.17 37.49 -19.24
CA LYS A 158 8.24 36.78 -19.98
C LYS A 158 9.50 36.61 -19.14
N LEU A 159 9.88 37.67 -18.40
CA LEU A 159 11.01 37.58 -17.47
C LEU A 159 10.77 36.51 -16.37
N ALA A 160 9.57 36.46 -15.81
CA ALA A 160 9.22 35.46 -14.83
C ALA A 160 9.32 34.03 -15.41
N ALA A 161 8.83 33.84 -16.65
CA ALA A 161 8.95 32.55 -17.35
C ALA A 161 10.42 32.16 -17.57
N ALA A 162 11.26 33.06 -18.09
CA ALA A 162 12.68 32.78 -18.31
C ALA A 162 13.44 32.48 -17.01
N ARG A 163 13.07 33.09 -15.89
CA ARG A 163 13.62 32.77 -14.57
C ARG A 163 13.21 31.37 -14.11
N THR A 164 11.98 30.98 -14.34
CA THR A 164 11.46 29.65 -14.01
C THR A 164 12.17 28.58 -14.83
N ASP A 165 12.32 28.79 -16.14
CA ASP A 165 13.02 27.87 -17.03
C ASP A 165 14.50 27.68 -16.61
N LEU A 166 15.18 28.78 -16.25
CA LEU A 166 16.54 28.70 -15.70
C LEU A 166 16.56 27.93 -14.38
N SER A 167 15.57 28.09 -13.51
CA SER A 167 15.49 27.35 -12.25
C SER A 167 15.33 25.86 -12.45
N TYR A 168 14.65 25.44 -13.51
CA TYR A 168 14.44 24.03 -13.87
C TYR A 168 15.69 23.35 -14.45
N THR A 169 16.71 24.12 -14.86
CA THR A 169 18.01 23.56 -15.23
C THR A 169 18.76 22.95 -14.04
N GLU A 170 18.42 23.37 -12.82
CA GLU A 170 18.86 22.73 -11.58
C GLU A 170 17.81 21.72 -11.14
N VAL A 171 18.01 20.45 -11.48
CA VAL A 171 17.12 19.38 -11.05
C VAL A 171 17.35 19.08 -9.58
N LYS A 172 16.35 19.37 -8.76
CA LYS A 172 16.41 19.21 -7.29
C LYS A 172 15.57 18.03 -6.82
N SER A 173 15.96 17.47 -5.68
CA SER A 173 15.20 16.40 -5.06
C SER A 173 13.83 16.88 -4.60
N PRO A 174 12.73 16.20 -4.96
CA PRO A 174 11.38 16.56 -4.52
C PRO A 174 11.09 16.13 -3.08
N ALA A 175 11.85 15.19 -2.54
CA ALA A 175 11.65 14.59 -1.21
C ALA A 175 12.99 14.27 -0.54
N ASP A 176 12.94 14.01 0.75
CA ASP A 176 14.05 13.39 1.48
C ASP A 176 14.06 11.89 1.14
N GLY A 177 15.24 11.32 0.94
CA GLY A 177 15.31 9.89 0.63
C GLY A 177 16.66 9.42 0.11
N VAL A 178 16.66 8.23 -0.48
CA VAL A 178 17.81 7.60 -1.12
C VAL A 178 17.63 7.63 -2.62
N ILE A 179 18.70 7.98 -3.33
CA ILE A 179 18.73 7.99 -4.78
C ILE A 179 18.82 6.55 -5.29
N GLY A 180 18.02 6.22 -6.29
CA GLY A 180 18.11 4.98 -7.05
C GLY A 180 19.25 4.97 -8.06
N MET A 181 19.10 4.16 -9.10
CA MET A 181 20.05 4.14 -10.21
C MET A 181 19.94 5.42 -11.04
N ILE A 182 21.06 5.88 -11.59
CA ILE A 182 21.13 7.04 -12.49
C ILE A 182 21.17 6.53 -13.93
N ASN A 183 20.09 6.75 -14.67
CA ASN A 183 19.94 6.22 -16.03
C ASN A 183 20.73 7.02 -17.08
N TYR A 184 21.06 8.26 -16.79
CA TYR A 184 21.73 9.17 -17.74
C TYR A 184 23.11 9.59 -17.23
N ARG A 185 24.07 9.65 -18.14
CA ARG A 185 25.46 10.01 -17.83
C ARG A 185 25.72 11.50 -18.15
N LEU A 186 26.84 12.00 -17.65
CA LEU A 186 27.35 13.31 -18.01
C LEU A 186 27.44 13.45 -19.53
N GLY A 187 26.93 14.54 -20.10
CA GLY A 187 26.91 14.78 -21.54
C GLY A 187 25.68 14.22 -22.26
N ALA A 188 24.79 13.48 -21.57
CA ALA A 188 23.55 12.99 -22.16
C ALA A 188 22.57 14.16 -22.41
N LEU A 189 21.89 14.11 -23.54
CA LEU A 189 20.78 15.02 -23.87
C LEU A 189 19.51 14.51 -23.19
N VAL A 190 18.83 15.38 -22.44
CA VAL A 190 17.60 15.07 -21.73
C VAL A 190 16.50 16.08 -22.07
N SER A 191 15.25 15.69 -21.91
CA SER A 191 14.07 16.54 -22.14
C SER A 191 12.94 16.16 -21.22
N SER A 192 11.87 16.97 -21.16
CA SER A 192 10.68 16.66 -20.35
C SER A 192 9.91 15.42 -20.84
N SER A 193 10.15 14.95 -22.06
CA SER A 193 9.47 13.82 -22.71
C SER A 193 10.32 12.54 -22.78
N ILE A 194 11.36 12.40 -21.94
CA ILE A 194 12.14 11.17 -21.88
C ILE A 194 11.31 10.02 -21.29
N ASP A 195 11.49 8.80 -21.83
CA ASP A 195 10.75 7.63 -21.38
C ASP A 195 11.15 7.22 -19.95
N GLU A 196 12.45 7.19 -19.67
CA GLU A 196 12.98 6.83 -18.35
C GLU A 196 13.30 8.06 -17.51
N PRO A 197 13.02 8.07 -16.20
CA PRO A 197 13.41 9.15 -15.31
C PRO A 197 14.94 9.24 -15.17
N LEU A 198 15.47 10.41 -14.81
CA LEU A 198 16.89 10.59 -14.52
C LEU A 198 17.33 9.65 -13.38
N THR A 199 16.52 9.56 -12.36
CA THR A 199 16.65 8.70 -11.20
C THR A 199 15.33 8.64 -10.45
N THR A 200 15.26 7.80 -9.41
CA THR A 200 14.16 7.79 -8.45
C THR A 200 14.69 8.18 -7.07
N VAL A 201 13.91 8.93 -6.31
CA VAL A 201 14.19 9.21 -4.90
C VAL A 201 13.14 8.48 -4.07
N ALA A 202 13.59 7.54 -3.23
CA ALA A 202 12.71 6.76 -2.38
C ALA A 202 12.96 7.09 -0.90
N ASP A 203 11.91 7.44 -0.18
CA ASP A 203 11.96 7.48 1.28
C ASP A 203 11.81 6.05 1.80
N VAL A 204 12.88 5.54 2.36
CA VAL A 204 12.98 4.20 2.94
C VAL A 204 13.10 4.23 4.47
N SER A 205 12.84 5.35 5.11
CA SER A 205 12.82 5.49 6.58
C SER A 205 11.77 4.58 7.21
N SER A 206 10.66 4.42 6.53
CA SER A 206 9.61 3.45 6.81
C SER A 206 9.23 2.73 5.52
N VAL A 207 8.73 1.52 5.64
CA VAL A 207 8.35 0.69 4.50
C VAL A 207 6.93 0.18 4.68
N HIS A 208 6.15 0.30 3.63
CA HIS A 208 4.84 -0.27 3.52
C HIS A 208 4.93 -1.67 2.92
N ALA A 209 4.42 -2.65 3.63
CA ALA A 209 4.29 -4.02 3.16
C ALA A 209 2.85 -4.24 2.69
N TYR A 210 2.68 -4.46 1.40
CA TYR A 210 1.39 -4.75 0.77
C TYR A 210 1.21 -6.25 0.67
N PHE A 211 0.14 -6.77 1.22
CA PHE A 211 -0.23 -8.18 1.18
C PHE A 211 -1.71 -8.33 0.93
N SER A 212 -2.14 -9.52 0.52
CA SER A 212 -3.54 -9.80 0.21
C SER A 212 -4.07 -10.89 1.11
N VAL A 213 -5.29 -10.70 1.60
CA VAL A 213 -6.06 -11.70 2.34
C VAL A 213 -7.26 -12.13 1.49
N THR A 214 -7.75 -13.34 1.69
CA THR A 214 -8.95 -13.80 0.97
C THR A 214 -10.19 -13.03 1.41
N GLU A 215 -11.16 -12.85 0.51
CA GLU A 215 -12.43 -12.20 0.82
C GLU A 215 -13.11 -12.82 2.04
N SER A 216 -13.09 -14.16 2.14
CA SER A 216 -13.69 -14.88 3.28
C SER A 216 -13.02 -14.56 4.62
N GLU A 217 -11.72 -14.26 4.63
CA GLU A 217 -10.99 -13.82 5.83
C GLU A 217 -11.33 -12.38 6.18
N ALA A 218 -11.39 -11.50 5.19
CA ALA A 218 -11.80 -10.11 5.39
C ALA A 218 -13.22 -10.02 5.94
N GLN A 219 -14.16 -10.80 5.39
CA GLN A 219 -15.54 -10.87 5.89
C GLN A 219 -15.61 -11.39 7.33
N ARG A 220 -14.81 -12.37 7.71
CA ARG A 220 -14.72 -12.84 9.12
C ARG A 220 -14.19 -11.76 10.05
N LEU A 221 -13.15 -11.02 9.63
CA LEU A 221 -12.64 -9.90 10.42
C LEU A 221 -13.71 -8.84 10.66
N VAL A 222 -14.52 -8.53 9.64
CA VAL A 222 -15.65 -7.60 9.79
C VAL A 222 -16.74 -8.18 10.69
N ALA A 223 -17.07 -9.46 10.56
CA ALA A 223 -18.09 -10.11 11.39
C ALA A 223 -17.69 -10.16 12.87
N ASP A 224 -16.41 -10.39 13.15
CA ASP A 224 -15.90 -10.49 14.52
C ASP A 224 -15.77 -9.12 15.22
N HIS A 225 -15.53 -8.04 14.47
CA HIS A 225 -15.26 -6.70 15.01
C HIS A 225 -16.31 -5.63 14.66
N GLY A 226 -17.29 -5.96 13.82
CA GLY A 226 -18.43 -5.12 13.44
C GLY A 226 -18.14 -4.10 12.34
N SER A 227 -16.88 -3.72 12.11
CA SER A 227 -16.47 -2.88 10.96
C SER A 227 -15.00 -3.13 10.63
N LEU A 228 -14.61 -2.80 9.39
CA LEU A 228 -13.25 -2.97 8.89
C LEU A 228 -12.23 -2.13 9.69
N ASP A 229 -12.59 -0.87 9.97
CA ASP A 229 -11.72 0.05 10.73
C ASP A 229 -11.47 -0.44 12.16
N LYS A 230 -12.51 -0.97 12.81
CA LYS A 230 -12.38 -1.56 14.14
C LYS A 230 -11.57 -2.85 14.12
N ALA A 231 -11.72 -3.63 13.06
CA ALA A 231 -10.93 -4.85 12.85
C ALA A 231 -9.44 -4.51 12.75
N ILE A 232 -9.09 -3.50 11.94
CA ILE A 232 -7.69 -3.02 11.78
C ILE A 232 -7.12 -2.55 13.13
N ALA A 233 -7.87 -1.73 13.87
CA ALA A 233 -7.43 -1.19 15.16
C ALA A 233 -7.23 -2.26 16.25
N THR A 234 -7.87 -3.43 16.09
CA THR A 234 -7.78 -4.56 17.03
C THR A 234 -6.79 -5.65 16.58
N LEU A 235 -6.29 -5.58 15.35
CA LEU A 235 -5.25 -6.50 14.89
C LEU A 235 -4.00 -6.37 15.76
N PRO A 236 -3.39 -7.50 16.16
CA PRO A 236 -2.11 -7.45 16.88
C PRO A 236 -1.02 -6.88 15.98
N SER A 237 0.09 -6.44 16.58
CA SER A 237 1.29 -6.12 15.84
C SER A 237 1.72 -7.30 14.97
N VAL A 238 2.17 -7.00 13.77
CA VAL A 238 2.57 -7.98 12.76
C VAL A 238 4.08 -8.03 12.67
N LYS A 239 4.60 -9.23 12.42
CA LYS A 239 6.03 -9.43 12.21
C LYS A 239 6.33 -9.53 10.73
N LEU A 240 7.54 -9.14 10.35
CA LEU A 240 8.04 -9.26 8.99
C LEU A 240 9.17 -10.29 8.96
N ARG A 241 9.01 -11.32 8.13
CA ARG A 241 10.08 -12.28 7.83
C ARG A 241 10.64 -11.96 6.44
N LEU A 242 11.93 -11.73 6.38
CA LEU A 242 12.63 -11.43 5.14
C LEU A 242 12.76 -12.70 4.26
N GLY A 243 13.03 -12.51 2.98
CA GLY A 243 13.28 -13.61 2.06
C GLY A 243 14.49 -14.49 2.46
N SER A 244 15.38 -13.98 3.31
CA SER A 244 16.47 -14.74 3.95
C SER A 244 15.99 -15.72 5.04
N GLY A 245 14.71 -15.64 5.46
CA GLY A 245 14.16 -16.40 6.58
C GLY A 245 14.33 -15.73 7.95
N GLU A 246 15.03 -14.61 8.02
CA GLU A 246 15.25 -13.85 9.25
C GLU A 246 14.02 -13.01 9.58
N GLU A 247 13.61 -13.03 10.86
CA GLU A 247 12.52 -12.16 11.36
C GLU A 247 13.07 -10.78 11.70
N LEU A 248 12.42 -9.76 11.17
CA LEU A 248 12.74 -8.39 11.55
C LEU A 248 12.33 -8.16 13.01
N SER A 249 13.25 -7.58 13.80
CA SER A 249 12.98 -7.25 15.20
C SER A 249 11.95 -6.12 15.38
N ALA A 250 11.72 -5.32 14.34
CA ALA A 250 10.70 -4.27 14.35
C ALA A 250 9.31 -4.86 14.07
N GLU A 251 8.36 -4.60 14.97
CA GLU A 251 6.96 -4.94 14.77
C GLU A 251 6.29 -3.87 13.91
N GLY A 252 5.41 -4.32 13.00
CA GLY A 252 4.61 -3.45 12.16
C GLY A 252 3.16 -3.36 12.63
N THR A 253 2.47 -2.36 12.14
CA THR A 253 1.03 -2.18 12.34
C THR A 253 0.30 -2.20 11.02
N VAL A 254 -0.82 -2.92 10.94
CA VAL A 254 -1.72 -2.83 9.79
C VAL A 254 -2.44 -1.51 9.88
N ASP A 255 -2.30 -0.67 8.87
CA ASP A 255 -2.81 0.72 8.86
C ASP A 255 -3.85 0.97 7.77
N ALA A 256 -3.95 0.11 6.76
CA ALA A 256 -4.93 0.25 5.71
C ALA A 256 -5.41 -1.10 5.15
N VAL A 257 -6.68 -1.12 4.76
CA VAL A 257 -7.32 -2.23 4.03
C VAL A 257 -8.07 -1.66 2.85
N SER A 258 -7.95 -2.29 1.69
CA SER A 258 -8.73 -1.91 0.52
C SER A 258 -10.22 -2.12 0.76
N GLY A 259 -11.04 -1.14 0.40
CA GLY A 259 -12.49 -1.28 0.39
C GLY A 259 -13.03 -2.13 -0.77
N ASN A 260 -12.17 -2.52 -1.71
CA ASN A 260 -12.53 -3.27 -2.90
C ASN A 260 -11.86 -4.64 -2.89
N VAL A 261 -12.59 -5.64 -3.38
CA VAL A 261 -12.08 -6.97 -3.68
C VAL A 261 -11.51 -6.95 -5.11
N ASP A 262 -10.34 -7.49 -5.29
CA ASP A 262 -9.77 -7.73 -6.62
C ASP A 262 -10.53 -8.90 -7.27
N GLU A 263 -11.25 -8.61 -8.37
CA GLU A 263 -12.10 -9.59 -9.06
C GLU A 263 -11.31 -10.75 -9.67
N ALA A 264 -10.05 -10.52 -10.05
CA ALA A 264 -9.22 -11.56 -10.66
C ALA A 264 -8.72 -12.58 -9.63
N THR A 265 -8.47 -12.15 -8.39
CA THR A 265 -7.86 -12.98 -7.35
C THR A 265 -8.81 -13.31 -6.19
N GLY A 266 -9.98 -12.65 -6.08
CA GLY A 266 -10.91 -12.78 -4.95
C GLY A 266 -10.26 -12.38 -3.62
N SER A 267 -9.34 -11.42 -3.65
CA SER A 267 -8.58 -11.01 -2.48
C SER A 267 -8.75 -9.52 -2.16
N VAL A 268 -8.55 -9.19 -0.90
CA VAL A 268 -8.56 -7.82 -0.36
C VAL A 268 -7.14 -7.42 -0.02
N ALA A 269 -6.68 -6.32 -0.59
CA ALA A 269 -5.35 -5.81 -0.31
C ALA A 269 -5.29 -5.12 1.07
N MET A 270 -4.26 -5.43 1.82
CA MET A 270 -3.95 -4.83 3.12
C MET A 270 -2.55 -4.23 3.09
N ARG A 271 -2.33 -3.22 3.93
CA ARG A 271 -1.04 -2.57 4.10
C ARG A 271 -0.62 -2.59 5.56
N ALA A 272 0.61 -2.97 5.79
CA ALA A 272 1.24 -2.82 7.10
C ALA A 272 2.47 -1.92 6.99
N THR A 273 2.68 -1.08 7.99
CA THR A 273 3.81 -0.14 8.04
C THR A 273 4.85 -0.63 9.03
N PHE A 274 6.10 -0.66 8.59
CA PHE A 274 7.27 -1.04 9.38
C PHE A 274 8.29 0.09 9.38
N ALA A 275 8.84 0.39 10.56
CA ALA A 275 9.99 1.29 10.67
C ALA A 275 11.25 0.58 10.13
N ASN A 276 12.08 1.31 9.38
CA ASN A 276 13.29 0.77 8.75
C ASN A 276 14.54 1.59 9.11
N PRO A 277 14.88 1.72 10.40
CA PRO A 277 16.02 2.55 10.83
C PRO A 277 17.36 2.02 10.29
N SER A 278 17.48 0.70 10.19
CA SER A 278 18.69 0.04 9.67
C SER A 278 18.75 -0.05 8.15
N ARG A 279 17.69 0.38 7.44
CA ARG A 279 17.59 0.37 5.96
C ARG A 279 17.86 -0.99 5.30
N ILE A 280 17.51 -2.05 6.00
CA ILE A 280 17.64 -3.42 5.50
C ILE A 280 16.50 -3.73 4.50
N LEU A 281 15.36 -3.01 4.64
CA LEU A 281 14.21 -3.19 3.77
C LEU A 281 14.34 -2.30 2.54
N PHE A 282 14.34 -2.94 1.37
CA PHE A 282 14.41 -2.26 0.07
C PHE A 282 13.03 -2.16 -0.56
N SER A 283 12.76 -1.02 -1.21
CA SER A 283 11.55 -0.85 -2.03
C SER A 283 11.62 -1.81 -3.22
N GLY A 284 10.52 -2.54 -3.50
CA GLY A 284 10.46 -3.59 -4.52
C GLY A 284 10.81 -4.99 -4.00
N GLY A 285 11.29 -5.12 -2.76
CA GLY A 285 11.59 -6.40 -2.13
C GLY A 285 10.34 -7.22 -1.82
N SER A 286 10.52 -8.54 -1.64
CA SER A 286 9.49 -9.46 -1.16
C SER A 286 9.79 -9.86 0.28
N ALA A 287 8.74 -10.00 1.08
CA ALA A 287 8.82 -10.46 2.45
C ALA A 287 7.55 -11.24 2.81
N THR A 288 7.57 -11.91 3.96
CA THR A 288 6.40 -12.59 4.51
C THR A 288 5.92 -11.87 5.76
N ILE A 289 4.67 -11.46 5.77
CA ILE A 289 4.01 -10.92 6.97
C ILE A 289 3.48 -12.08 7.78
N VAL A 290 3.77 -12.07 9.07
CA VAL A 290 3.29 -13.06 10.05
C VAL A 290 2.33 -12.35 10.99
N ILE A 291 1.06 -12.75 10.94
CA ILE A 291 0.00 -12.22 11.80
C ILE A 291 -0.32 -13.26 12.89
N PRO A 292 -0.07 -12.95 14.18
CA PRO A 292 -0.40 -13.86 15.27
C PRO A 292 -1.89 -13.77 15.61
N TYR A 293 -2.64 -14.85 15.41
CA TYR A 293 -4.04 -14.97 15.83
C TYR A 293 -4.16 -15.73 17.14
N LYS A 294 -4.71 -15.09 18.17
CA LYS A 294 -5.04 -15.77 19.45
C LYS A 294 -6.38 -16.50 19.33
N TYR A 295 -6.35 -17.80 19.22
CA TYR A 295 -7.57 -18.62 19.27
C TYR A 295 -7.94 -18.95 20.72
N THR A 296 -8.99 -18.32 21.23
CA THR A 296 -9.55 -18.59 22.56
C THR A 296 -10.65 -19.67 22.54
N ASN A 297 -11.06 -20.15 21.37
CA ASN A 297 -12.20 -21.05 21.26
C ASN A 297 -11.79 -22.52 21.45
N LYS A 298 -12.02 -23.04 22.66
CA LYS A 298 -11.68 -24.41 23.13
C LYS A 298 -12.12 -25.54 22.20
N ARG A 299 -13.14 -25.36 21.37
CA ARG A 299 -13.71 -26.43 20.51
C ARG A 299 -12.99 -26.64 19.18
N ARG A 300 -12.30 -25.62 18.63
CA ARG A 300 -11.60 -25.71 17.33
C ARG A 300 -10.16 -26.21 17.44
N LEU A 301 -9.52 -26.02 18.58
CA LEU A 301 -8.14 -26.46 18.83
C LEU A 301 -7.96 -27.97 18.81
N ILE A 302 -8.98 -28.75 19.25
CA ILE A 302 -8.91 -30.21 19.28
C ILE A 302 -8.85 -30.81 17.86
N GLY A 303 -9.52 -30.17 16.88
CA GLY A 303 -9.49 -30.62 15.48
C GLY A 303 -8.15 -30.38 14.78
N MET A 304 -7.46 -29.24 15.08
CA MET A 304 -6.20 -28.90 14.43
C MET A 304 -4.97 -29.59 15.02
N ALA A 305 -4.96 -29.88 16.34
CA ALA A 305 -3.87 -30.62 16.95
C ALA A 305 -3.76 -32.09 16.43
N PHE A 306 -4.86 -32.64 15.88
CA PHE A 306 -4.87 -33.94 15.24
C PHE A 306 -4.27 -33.95 13.82
N ILE A 307 -4.22 -32.83 13.10
CA ILE A 307 -3.71 -32.77 11.73
C ILE A 307 -2.18 -32.68 11.70
N PHE A 308 -1.54 -32.14 12.73
CA PHE A 308 -0.09 -31.91 12.75
C PHE A 308 0.78 -33.09 13.22
N ARG A 309 0.18 -34.21 13.62
CA ARG A 309 0.91 -35.47 13.96
C ARG A 309 0.57 -36.60 12.99
N GLN A 310 0.87 -36.43 11.71
CA GLN A 310 0.97 -37.53 10.77
C GLN A 310 2.24 -38.35 11.11
N ASN A 311 2.11 -39.31 12.00
CA ASN A 311 2.90 -40.54 12.02
C ASN A 311 2.48 -41.50 13.17
N VAL A 312 1.18 -41.58 13.46
CA VAL A 312 0.66 -42.71 14.27
C VAL A 312 -0.63 -43.16 13.60
N ASN A 313 -0.66 -44.42 13.15
CA ASN A 313 -1.86 -45.10 12.64
C ASN A 313 -2.98 -45.02 13.67
N LEU A 314 -3.89 -44.07 13.53
CA LEU A 314 -5.07 -43.93 14.36
C LEU A 314 -6.28 -44.43 13.57
N ILE A 315 -6.74 -45.65 13.86
CA ILE A 315 -8.01 -46.17 13.35
C ILE A 315 -9.13 -45.46 14.12
N MET A 316 -9.75 -44.47 13.51
CA MET A 316 -10.98 -43.84 14.03
C MET A 316 -12.17 -44.78 13.80
N ARG A 317 -12.70 -45.42 14.84
CA ARG A 317 -14.06 -45.94 14.84
C ARG A 317 -15.03 -44.76 15.03
N ARG A 318 -15.85 -44.51 14.01
CA ARG A 318 -17.01 -43.60 14.10
C ARG A 318 -18.00 -44.17 15.10
N THR A 319 -18.16 -43.57 16.25
CA THR A 319 -19.37 -43.72 17.07
C THR A 319 -20.37 -42.64 16.64
N PRO A 320 -21.62 -42.95 16.34
CA PRO A 320 -22.63 -41.95 16.03
C PRO A 320 -23.02 -41.24 17.31
N PHE A 321 -22.69 -39.94 17.40
CA PHE A 321 -23.21 -39.08 18.45
C PHE A 321 -24.66 -38.71 18.08
N PHE A 322 -25.61 -39.19 18.89
CA PHE A 322 -26.98 -38.70 18.89
C PHE A 322 -27.00 -37.27 19.43
N PHE A 323 -27.39 -36.34 18.58
CA PHE A 323 -27.72 -34.98 19.01
C PHE A 323 -29.14 -34.97 19.58
N ALA A 324 -29.27 -34.82 20.89
CA ALA A 324 -30.52 -34.41 21.52
C ALA A 324 -30.60 -32.88 21.40
N VAL A 325 -31.45 -32.41 20.49
CA VAL A 325 -31.81 -31.00 20.40
C VAL A 325 -32.87 -30.71 21.45
N GLY A 326 -32.47 -30.16 22.59
CA GLY A 326 -33.38 -29.53 23.54
C GLY A 326 -33.68 -28.09 23.05
N ARG A 327 -34.93 -27.83 22.71
CA ARG A 327 -35.45 -26.46 22.54
C ARG A 327 -35.60 -25.81 23.92
N PRO A 328 -35.19 -24.58 24.12
CA PRO A 328 -35.72 -23.77 25.20
C PRO A 328 -37.03 -23.09 24.77
N LEU A 329 -37.96 -23.04 25.71
CA LEU A 329 -39.13 -22.16 25.71
C LEU A 329 -38.75 -20.70 25.72
#